data_73be409b120ba8b32e03af19c3be5891
#
_entry.id   73be409b120ba8b32e03af19c3be5891
#
_cell.length_a   1.000
_cell.length_b   1.000
_cell.length_c   1.000
_cell.angle_alpha   90.00
_cell.angle_beta   90.00
_cell.angle_gamma   90.00
#
_symmetry.space_group_name_H-M   'P 1'
#
loop_
_entity.id
_entity.type
_entity.pdbx_description
1 polymer ?
#
loop_
_entity_poly.entity_id
_entity_poly.type
_entity_poly.pdbx_seq_one_letter_code
_entity_poly.pdbx_strand_id
1 'polypeptide(L)' 'MDKQPEATDEVRIDISLTIDGDWRSDPLKLMAGLREGSRSLDRWQRKAIKAARKQGRSWEEIGAACGVSRQAAWERFSRD' A
#
# COMPACT_ATOMS: atom_id res chain seq x y z
N MET A 1 3.65 -8.01 -31.40
CA MET A 1 3.52 -7.95 -30.74
C MET A 1 3.32 -7.91 -29.93
N ASP A 2 3.27 -7.71 -29.87
CA ASP A 2 3.08 -7.65 -29.03
C ASP A 2 2.53 -7.46 -28.16
N LYS A 3 2.41 -7.30 -27.79
CA LYS A 3 2.00 -7.14 -26.90
C LYS A 3 1.38 -6.97 -26.02
N GLN A 4 0.84 -6.93 -25.60
CA GLN A 4 0.22 -6.61 -24.88
C GLN A 4 -0.04 -6.59 -23.78
N PRO A 5 -0.33 -6.51 -23.57
CA PRO A 5 -0.08 -6.26 -22.18
C PRO A 5 -1.25 -5.95 -21.34
N GLU A 6 -2.32 -5.77 -21.89
CA GLU A 6 -3.48 -5.63 -21.01
C GLU A 6 -3.67 -6.88 -20.18
N ALA A 7 -3.07 -7.95 -20.60
CA ALA A 7 -3.08 -9.17 -19.81
C ALA A 7 -2.13 -9.07 -18.62
N THR A 8 -1.22 -8.13 -18.66
CA THR A 8 -0.23 -7.99 -17.62
C THR A 8 -0.27 -6.57 -17.10
N ASP A 9 -1.27 -6.29 -16.30
CA ASP A 9 -1.29 -5.00 -15.63
C ASP A 9 -0.24 -5.00 -14.56
N GLU A 10 0.97 -4.76 -14.98
CA GLU A 10 2.08 -4.77 -14.06
C GLU A 10 2.04 -3.52 -13.21
N VAL A 11 2.01 -3.71 -11.91
CA VAL A 11 2.05 -2.59 -10.98
C VAL A 11 3.45 -2.48 -10.42
N ARG A 12 4.04 -1.33 -10.59
CA ARG A 12 5.35 -1.05 -10.04
C ARG A 12 5.21 -0.07 -8.91
N ILE A 13 5.60 -0.51 -7.73
CA ILE A 13 5.60 0.35 -6.57
C ILE A 13 7.04 0.52 -6.13
N ASP A 14 7.62 1.63 -6.56
CA ASP A 14 8.99 1.96 -6.19
C ASP A 14 8.95 2.94 -5.03
N ILE A 15 9.49 2.50 -3.91
CA ILE A 15 9.58 3.36 -2.74
C ILE A 15 11.05 3.62 -2.49
N SER A 16 11.44 4.85 -2.72
CA SER A 16 12.81 5.26 -2.51
C SER A 16 12.82 6.49 -1.63
N LEU A 17 13.52 6.41 -0.53
CA LEU A 17 13.67 7.53 0.37
C LEU A 17 15.15 7.75 0.60
N THR A 18 15.65 8.88 0.09
CA THR A 18 17.04 9.24 0.27
C THR A 18 17.11 10.48 1.13
N ILE A 19 17.89 10.37 2.20
CA ILE A 19 18.12 11.50 3.09
C ILE A 19 19.60 11.81 3.09
N ASP A 20 19.93 13.00 2.62
CA ASP A 20 21.30 13.43 2.59
C ASP A 20 21.81 13.70 3.98
N GLY A 21 23.00 13.19 4.27
CA GLY A 21 23.63 13.41 5.56
C GLY A 21 23.10 12.49 6.63
N ASP A 22 23.35 12.88 7.87
CA ASP A 22 22.95 12.07 9.01
C ASP A 22 21.50 12.43 9.40
N TRP A 23 20.62 11.46 9.29
CA TRP A 23 19.21 11.68 9.61
C TRP A 23 19.03 12.15 11.07
N ARG A 24 19.97 11.80 11.93
CA ARG A 24 19.89 12.19 13.34
C ARG A 24 20.05 13.67 13.55
N SER A 25 20.68 14.35 12.59
CA SER A 25 20.82 15.80 12.69
C SER A 25 19.55 16.53 12.24
N ASP A 26 18.67 15.85 11.49
CA ASP A 26 17.41 16.45 11.06
C ASP A 26 16.31 15.39 10.99
N PRO A 27 15.87 14.92 12.16
CA PRO A 27 14.86 13.87 12.19
C PRO A 27 13.50 14.30 11.64
N LEU A 28 13.20 15.58 11.67
CA LEU A 28 11.92 16.04 11.13
C LEU A 28 11.86 15.86 9.61
N LYS A 29 12.98 16.02 8.95
CA LYS A 29 13.04 15.78 7.52
C LYS A 29 12.78 14.32 7.19
N LEU A 30 13.33 13.42 7.99
CA LEU A 30 13.07 12.00 7.82
C LEU A 30 11.59 11.70 8.03
N MET A 31 10.99 12.28 9.06
CA MET A 31 9.58 12.04 9.35
C MET A 31 8.68 12.51 8.21
N ALA A 32 9.02 13.65 7.62
CA ALA A 32 8.24 14.16 6.50
C ALA A 32 8.31 13.21 5.29
N GLY A 33 9.49 12.67 5.02
CA GLY A 33 9.65 11.73 3.93
C GLY A 33 8.89 10.44 4.17
N LEU A 34 8.93 9.94 5.40
CA LEU A 34 8.20 8.73 5.76
C LEU A 34 6.69 8.94 5.61
N ARG A 35 6.21 10.11 5.97
CA ARG A 35 4.80 10.43 5.84
C ARG A 35 4.34 10.39 4.38
N GLU A 36 5.16 10.93 3.49
CA GLU A 36 4.85 10.91 2.06
C GLU A 36 4.81 9.48 1.53
N GLY A 37 5.78 8.67 1.90
CA GLY A 37 5.82 7.27 1.48
C GLY A 37 4.62 6.51 2.00
N SER A 38 4.23 6.77 3.24
CA SER A 38 3.10 6.10 3.86
C SER A 38 1.79 6.41 3.12
N ARG A 39 1.62 7.64 2.69
CA ARG A 39 0.41 8.01 1.93
C ARG A 39 0.32 7.25 0.62
N SER A 40 1.43 7.10 -0.05
CA SER A 40 1.47 6.38 -1.31
C SER A 40 1.11 4.91 -1.11
N LEU A 41 1.66 4.31 -0.06
CA LEU A 41 1.36 2.92 0.28
C LEU A 41 -0.11 2.74 0.65
N ASP A 42 -0.67 3.66 1.42
CA ASP A 42 -2.07 3.59 1.81
C ASP A 42 -2.98 3.61 0.58
N ARG A 43 -2.65 4.45 -0.37
CA ARG A 43 -3.44 4.57 -1.58
C ARG A 43 -3.44 3.27 -2.37
N TRP A 44 -2.28 2.65 -2.53
CA TRP A 44 -2.18 1.39 -3.23
C TRP A 44 -2.87 0.27 -2.47
N GLN A 45 -2.76 0.29 -1.14
CA GLN A 45 -3.40 -0.70 -0.31
C GLN A 45 -4.92 -0.66 -0.49
N ARG A 46 -5.50 0.53 -0.51
CA ARG A 46 -6.94 0.66 -0.70
C ARG A 46 -7.37 0.16 -2.07
N LYS A 47 -6.59 0.43 -3.09
CA LYS A 47 -6.88 -0.07 -4.43
C LYS A 47 -6.85 -1.59 -4.49
N ALA A 48 -5.85 -2.18 -3.85
CA ALA A 48 -5.72 -3.63 -3.83
C ALA A 48 -6.87 -4.29 -3.08
N ILE A 49 -7.27 -3.69 -1.96
CA ILE A 49 -8.37 -4.24 -1.16
C ILE A 49 -9.68 -4.15 -1.94
N LYS A 50 -9.90 -3.06 -2.64
CA LYS A 50 -11.09 -2.92 -3.45
C LYS A 50 -11.15 -3.99 -4.53
N ALA A 51 -10.02 -4.28 -5.15
CA ALA A 51 -9.95 -5.33 -6.15
C ALA A 51 -10.23 -6.70 -5.54
N ALA A 52 -9.67 -6.95 -4.36
CA ALA A 52 -9.89 -8.22 -3.66
C ALA A 52 -11.36 -8.41 -3.33
N ARG A 53 -12.04 -7.34 -2.89
CA ARG A 53 -13.46 -7.42 -2.57
C ARG A 53 -14.27 -7.75 -3.82
N LYS A 54 -13.91 -7.18 -4.94
CA LYS A 54 -14.59 -7.49 -6.20
C LYS A 54 -14.44 -8.94 -6.59
N GLN A 55 -13.33 -9.56 -6.21
CA GLN A 55 -13.08 -10.96 -6.48
C GLN A 55 -13.77 -11.89 -5.48
N GLY A 56 -14.44 -11.31 -4.49
CA GLY A 56 -15.13 -12.12 -3.49
C GLY A 56 -14.24 -12.59 -2.36
N ARG A 57 -13.08 -12.00 -2.19
CA ARG A 57 -12.19 -12.39 -1.10
C ARG A 57 -12.79 -12.00 0.24
N SER A 58 -12.58 -12.85 1.23
CA SER A 58 -13.11 -12.61 2.56
C SER A 58 -12.27 -11.59 3.32
N TRP A 59 -12.87 -11.00 4.35
CA TRP A 59 -12.12 -10.11 5.22
C TRP A 59 -11.03 -10.83 5.98
N GLU A 60 -11.20 -12.12 6.20
CA GLU A 60 -10.15 -12.92 6.82
C GLU A 60 -8.94 -13.00 5.90
N GLU A 61 -9.16 -13.27 4.63
CA GLU A 61 -8.07 -13.31 3.66
C GLU A 61 -7.39 -11.96 3.51
N ILE A 62 -8.20 -10.91 3.45
CA ILE A 62 -7.66 -9.57 3.31
C ILE A 62 -6.85 -9.17 4.55
N GLY A 63 -7.38 -9.49 5.73
CA GLY A 63 -6.66 -9.20 6.96
C GLY A 63 -5.33 -9.92 7.01
N ALA A 64 -5.32 -11.20 6.65
CA ALA A 64 -4.07 -11.97 6.66
C ALA A 64 -3.04 -11.35 5.72
N ALA A 65 -3.47 -10.92 4.54
CA ALA A 65 -2.56 -10.31 3.58
C ALA A 65 -2.02 -8.98 4.07
N CYS A 66 -2.81 -8.25 4.84
CA CYS A 66 -2.40 -6.95 5.38
C CYS A 66 -1.68 -7.05 6.73
N GLY A 67 -1.60 -8.26 7.29
CA GLY A 67 -0.95 -8.45 8.57
C GLY A 67 -1.79 -7.99 9.75
N VAL A 68 -3.10 -7.96 9.60
CA VAL A 68 -4.00 -7.55 10.68
C VAL A 68 -5.12 -8.58 10.82
N SER A 69 -5.88 -8.45 11.90
CA SER A 69 -7.00 -9.36 12.12
C SER A 69 -8.13 -9.08 11.15
N ARG A 70 -9.03 -10.04 11.01
CA ARG A 70 -10.22 -9.88 10.19
C ARG A 70 -11.02 -8.67 10.60
N GLN A 71 -11.23 -8.51 11.89
CA GLN A 71 -12.02 -7.39 12.39
C GLN A 71 -11.34 -6.05 12.14
N ALA A 72 -10.02 -6.00 12.34
CA ALA A 72 -9.28 -4.78 12.11
C ALA A 72 -9.35 -4.37 10.63
N ALA A 73 -9.24 -5.35 9.74
CA ALA A 73 -9.33 -5.09 8.31
C ALA A 73 -10.72 -4.55 7.96
N TRP A 74 -11.75 -5.18 8.49
CA TRP A 74 -13.12 -4.74 8.23
C TRP A 74 -13.35 -3.33 8.73
N GLU A 75 -12.94 -3.04 9.95
CA GLU A 75 -13.13 -1.72 10.52
C GLU A 75 -12.40 -0.64 9.73
N ARG A 76 -11.23 -0.99 9.23
CA ARG A 76 -10.37 -0.02 8.58
C ARG A 76 -10.74 0.22 7.13
N PHE A 77 -11.20 -0.81 6.43
CA PHE A 77 -11.35 -0.73 4.99
C PHE A 77 -12.78 -0.93 4.48
N SER A 78 -13.72 -1.31 5.32
CA SER A 78 -15.07 -1.60 4.85
C SER A 78 -15.85 -0.36 4.44
N ARG A 79 -15.39 0.80 4.85
CA ARG A 79 -16.11 2.05 4.58
C ARG A 79 -15.75 2.68 3.23
N ASP A 80 -14.80 2.12 2.54
CA ASP A 80 -14.36 2.68 1.26
C ASP A 80 -15.17 2.14 0.09
#